data_444be536d0278beeea149e248b03ec97
#
_entry.id   444be536d0278beeea149e248b03ec97
#
_cell.length_a   1.000
_cell.length_b   1.000
_cell.length_c   1.000
_cell.angle_alpha   90.00
_cell.angle_beta   90.00
_cell.angle_gamma   90.00
#
_symmetry.space_group_name_H-M   'P 1'
#
loop_
_entity.id
_entity.type
_entity.pdbx_description
1 polymer ?
#
loop_
_entity_poly.entity_id
_entity_poly.type
_entity_poly.pdbx_seq_one_letter_code
_entity_poly.pdbx_strand_id
1 'polypeptide(L)'
;MSIIRNFIILILVSLFSFSANSQEVKKVSKFKDWEAMVIVEQAGKVCFAQSAPVLQAPKSNIREARMFVSFRPGEKVSNEISITGGYVFNNKNSITATSGKSKYKFDITQEGFAWIANTKIENKMIKTMKRGSRIMIIGYNQKGSQTIDHYSLLGFTKAYNAAKTSCS
;
A
#
# COMPACT_ATOMS: atom_id res chain seq x y z
N MET A 1 57.19 15.62 -46.38
CA MET A 1 56.17 16.61 -46.08
C MET A 1 54.89 15.85 -45.76
N SER A 2 54.60 15.69 -44.48
CA SER A 2 53.45 14.92 -44.01
C SER A 2 52.44 15.86 -43.37
N ILE A 3 51.25 15.95 -43.95
CA ILE A 3 50.16 16.80 -43.47
C ILE A 3 49.37 15.96 -42.49
N ILE A 4 49.56 16.21 -41.19
CA ILE A 4 48.76 15.62 -40.13
C ILE A 4 47.44 16.39 -40.06
N ARG A 5 46.38 15.74 -40.52
CA ARG A 5 45.03 16.26 -40.52
C ARG A 5 44.36 15.88 -39.19
N ASN A 6 44.26 16.85 -38.29
CA ASN A 6 43.55 16.71 -37.02
C ASN A 6 42.04 16.48 -37.28
N PHE A 7 41.56 15.29 -36.97
CA PHE A 7 40.15 14.96 -36.90
C PHE A 7 39.70 15.28 -35.47
N ILE A 8 39.06 16.43 -35.27
CA ILE A 8 38.34 16.75 -34.03
C ILE A 8 37.00 16.03 -34.10
N ILE A 9 36.89 14.92 -33.39
CA ILE A 9 35.60 14.24 -33.18
C ILE A 9 34.86 15.02 -32.09
N LEU A 10 33.90 15.81 -32.50
CA LEU A 10 32.98 16.48 -31.59
C LEU A 10 31.99 15.43 -31.08
N ILE A 11 32.25 14.87 -29.89
CA ILE A 11 31.33 13.98 -29.22
C ILE A 11 30.18 14.87 -28.64
N LEU A 12 29.08 14.88 -29.35
CA LEU A 12 27.84 15.50 -28.91
C LEU A 12 27.22 14.59 -27.81
N VAL A 13 27.60 14.81 -26.56
CA VAL A 13 26.95 14.17 -25.42
C VAL A 13 25.58 14.79 -25.27
N SER A 14 24.57 14.18 -25.88
CA SER A 14 23.18 14.52 -25.66
C SER A 14 22.84 14.15 -24.22
N LEU A 15 22.80 15.13 -23.34
CA LEU A 15 22.26 15.03 -22.00
C LEU A 15 20.76 14.74 -22.10
N PHE A 16 20.40 13.47 -22.15
CA PHE A 16 19.03 13.05 -21.89
C PHE A 16 18.75 13.31 -20.40
N SER A 17 18.17 14.49 -20.12
CA SER A 17 17.60 14.82 -18.84
C SER A 17 16.40 13.89 -18.63
N PHE A 18 16.59 12.77 -17.92
CA PHE A 18 15.50 12.00 -17.39
C PHE A 18 14.83 12.86 -16.32
N SER A 19 13.71 13.49 -16.67
CA SER A 19 12.83 14.08 -15.68
C SER A 19 12.29 12.95 -14.83
N ALA A 20 12.85 12.76 -13.64
CA ALA A 20 12.27 11.91 -12.61
C ALA A 20 10.92 12.54 -12.24
N ASN A 21 9.83 12.01 -12.78
CA ASN A 21 8.48 12.37 -12.37
C ASN A 21 8.32 11.86 -10.92
N SER A 22 8.59 12.71 -9.97
CA SER A 22 8.28 12.47 -8.55
C SER A 22 6.76 12.42 -8.44
N GLN A 23 6.21 11.24 -8.18
CA GLN A 23 4.80 11.08 -7.85
C GLN A 23 4.53 11.85 -6.54
N GLU A 24 3.74 12.91 -6.61
CA GLU A 24 3.40 13.70 -5.43
C GLU A 24 2.30 13.00 -4.64
N VAL A 25 2.66 12.46 -3.47
CA VAL A 25 1.72 11.90 -2.52
C VAL A 25 1.15 13.01 -1.66
N LYS A 26 -0.14 13.32 -1.82
CA LYS A 26 -0.83 14.37 -1.08
C LYS A 26 -1.71 13.78 0.03
N LYS A 27 -1.47 14.21 1.26
CA LYS A 27 -2.39 13.93 2.36
C LYS A 27 -3.63 14.80 2.22
N VAL A 28 -4.81 14.16 2.14
CA VAL A 28 -6.11 14.84 2.12
C VAL A 28 -6.55 15.22 3.53
N SER A 29 -6.55 14.23 4.44
CA SER A 29 -6.97 14.43 5.84
C SER A 29 -6.48 13.30 6.74
N LYS A 30 -6.37 13.60 8.04
CA LYS A 30 -6.11 12.61 9.09
C LYS A 30 -7.31 12.49 10.03
N PHE A 31 -7.71 11.28 10.34
CA PHE A 31 -8.84 10.93 11.20
C PHE A 31 -8.40 9.89 12.24
N LYS A 32 -7.97 10.37 13.41
CA LYS A 32 -7.42 9.50 14.47
C LYS A 32 -6.24 8.66 13.95
N ASP A 33 -6.40 7.33 13.85
CA ASP A 33 -5.36 6.39 13.45
C ASP A 33 -5.32 6.12 11.93
N TRP A 34 -6.18 6.80 11.16
CA TRP A 34 -6.27 6.65 9.70
C TRP A 34 -6.03 7.98 8.98
N GLU A 35 -5.45 7.88 7.79
CA GLU A 35 -5.21 9.00 6.88
C GLU A 35 -5.84 8.72 5.52
N ALA A 36 -6.39 9.76 4.88
CA ALA A 36 -6.79 9.73 3.48
C ALA A 36 -5.72 10.41 2.64
N MET A 37 -5.29 9.74 1.57
CA MET A 37 -4.20 10.13 0.69
C MET A 37 -4.65 10.12 -0.76
N VAL A 38 -4.01 10.94 -1.59
CA VAL A 38 -4.15 10.96 -3.05
C VAL A 38 -2.77 10.99 -3.69
N ILE A 39 -2.59 10.15 -4.70
CA ILE A 39 -1.48 10.22 -5.64
C ILE A 39 -2.06 10.55 -7.00
N VAL A 40 -1.43 11.48 -7.71
CA VAL A 40 -1.76 11.79 -9.10
C VAL A 40 -0.70 11.15 -10.00
N GLU A 41 -1.13 10.21 -10.83
CA GLU A 41 -0.30 9.49 -11.78
C GLU A 41 -0.71 9.80 -13.21
N GLN A 42 0.08 9.41 -14.20
CA GLN A 42 -0.27 9.56 -15.62
C GLN A 42 -1.55 8.77 -15.96
N ALA A 43 -1.76 7.61 -15.34
CA ALA A 43 -2.95 6.77 -15.52
C ALA A 43 -4.19 7.30 -14.78
N GLY A 44 -4.07 8.36 -13.98
CA GLY A 44 -5.16 8.94 -13.21
C GLY A 44 -4.87 9.05 -11.73
N LYS A 45 -5.92 9.27 -10.95
CA LYS A 45 -5.80 9.39 -9.48
C LYS A 45 -5.82 8.00 -8.81
N VAL A 46 -4.95 7.85 -7.82
CA VAL A 46 -5.01 6.75 -6.84
C VAL A 46 -5.33 7.38 -5.48
N CYS A 47 -6.46 7.02 -4.91
CA CYS A 47 -6.88 7.53 -3.60
C CYS A 47 -6.96 6.36 -2.63
N PHE A 48 -6.48 6.54 -1.41
CA PHE A 48 -6.50 5.46 -0.43
C PHE A 48 -6.62 5.96 1.00
N ALA A 49 -7.25 5.15 1.83
CA ALA A 49 -7.17 5.27 3.28
C ALA A 49 -6.05 4.36 3.78
N GLN A 50 -5.20 4.85 4.67
CA GLN A 50 -4.09 4.07 5.25
C GLN A 50 -4.02 4.19 6.76
N SER A 51 -3.44 3.17 7.40
CA SER A 51 -3.08 3.18 8.81
C SER A 51 -1.82 2.38 9.08
N ALA A 52 -1.09 2.76 10.13
CA ALA A 52 -0.04 1.95 10.73
C ALA A 52 -0.60 1.14 11.90
N PRO A 53 -0.01 -0.01 12.25
CA PRO A 53 -0.41 -0.76 13.43
C PRO A 53 -0.13 0.04 14.72
N VAL A 54 -1.05 -0.03 15.66
CA VAL A 54 -0.88 0.56 17.01
C VAL A 54 -0.10 -0.34 17.95
N LEU A 55 0.03 -1.63 17.60
CA LEU A 55 0.83 -2.63 18.31
C LEU A 55 1.38 -3.64 17.32
N GLN A 56 2.67 -3.95 17.44
CA GLN A 56 3.36 -4.95 16.65
C GLN A 56 4.00 -6.03 17.53
N ALA A 57 3.97 -7.27 17.08
CA ALA A 57 4.74 -8.35 17.68
C ALA A 57 5.57 -9.08 16.59
N PRO A 58 6.84 -9.46 16.89
CA PRO A 58 7.54 -9.21 18.15
C PRO A 58 7.90 -7.72 18.34
N LYS A 59 7.86 -7.23 19.57
CA LYS A 59 8.14 -5.83 19.93
C LYS A 59 9.59 -5.39 19.65
N SER A 60 10.51 -6.36 19.61
CA SER A 60 11.94 -6.13 19.34
C SER A 60 12.22 -5.73 17.88
N ASN A 61 11.24 -5.84 16.99
CA ASN A 61 11.40 -5.54 15.57
C ASN A 61 10.22 -4.69 15.07
N ILE A 62 10.34 -3.38 15.23
CA ILE A 62 9.38 -2.40 14.68
C ILE A 62 9.54 -2.40 13.16
N ARG A 63 8.44 -2.55 12.44
CA ARG A 63 8.39 -2.69 10.98
C ARG A 63 7.53 -1.61 10.34
N GLU A 64 7.81 -1.29 9.09
CA GLU A 64 7.02 -0.36 8.27
C GLU A 64 5.74 -1.04 7.74
N ALA A 65 4.99 -1.67 8.67
CA ALA A 65 3.71 -2.29 8.32
C ALA A 65 2.64 -1.24 8.06
N ARG A 66 1.79 -1.48 7.07
CA ARG A 66 0.67 -0.61 6.69
C ARG A 66 -0.52 -1.43 6.21
N MET A 67 -1.71 -0.87 6.41
CA MET A 67 -2.95 -1.36 5.80
C MET A 67 -3.55 -0.25 4.94
N PHE A 68 -4.06 -0.62 3.77
CA PHE A 68 -4.62 0.29 2.79
C PHE A 68 -6.02 -0.16 2.35
N VAL A 69 -6.87 0.81 2.01
CA VAL A 69 -8.07 0.59 1.20
C VAL A 69 -8.04 1.58 0.05
N SER A 70 -7.92 1.09 -1.17
CA SER A 70 -7.59 1.87 -2.36
C SER A 70 -8.73 1.98 -3.36
N PHE A 71 -8.73 3.08 -4.10
CA PHE A 71 -9.62 3.41 -5.21
C PHE A 71 -8.76 3.87 -6.38
N ARG A 72 -8.91 3.23 -7.55
CA ARG A 72 -8.25 3.59 -8.81
C ARG A 72 -9.30 3.61 -9.92
N PRO A 73 -10.01 4.73 -10.12
CA PRO A 73 -11.11 4.81 -11.12
C PRO A 73 -10.67 4.48 -12.53
N GLY A 74 -9.47 4.91 -12.94
CA GLY A 74 -8.89 4.61 -14.25
C GLY A 74 -8.73 3.11 -14.54
N GLU A 75 -8.53 2.30 -13.49
CA GLU A 75 -8.41 0.84 -13.56
C GLU A 75 -9.72 0.11 -13.17
N LYS A 76 -10.79 0.86 -12.89
CA LYS A 76 -12.07 0.33 -12.37
C LYS A 76 -11.92 -0.41 -11.04
N VAL A 77 -10.89 -0.09 -10.26
CA VAL A 77 -10.63 -0.66 -8.93
C VAL A 77 -11.34 0.16 -7.87
N SER A 78 -12.10 -0.52 -7.02
CA SER A 78 -12.81 0.09 -5.89
C SER A 78 -12.78 -0.86 -4.71
N ASN A 79 -12.46 -0.32 -3.53
CA ASN A 79 -12.42 -1.07 -2.28
C ASN A 79 -11.30 -2.13 -2.18
N GLU A 80 -10.24 -2.01 -2.95
CA GLU A 80 -9.11 -2.94 -2.86
C GLU A 80 -8.43 -2.83 -1.49
N ILE A 81 -8.32 -3.96 -0.80
CA ILE A 81 -7.64 -4.04 0.50
C ILE A 81 -6.26 -4.64 0.30
N SER A 82 -5.24 -3.90 0.70
CA SER A 82 -3.86 -4.39 0.73
C SER A 82 -3.18 -4.14 2.06
N ILE A 83 -2.18 -4.94 2.34
CA ILE A 83 -1.32 -4.80 3.51
C ILE A 83 0.13 -4.99 3.13
N THR A 84 1.03 -4.36 3.88
CA THR A 84 2.44 -4.74 3.95
C THR A 84 2.83 -5.01 5.39
N GLY A 85 3.69 -6.00 5.60
CA GLY A 85 4.26 -6.31 6.91
C GLY A 85 5.59 -5.61 7.18
N GLY A 86 6.10 -4.82 6.20
CA GLY A 86 7.46 -4.28 6.21
C GLY A 86 8.52 -5.35 5.88
N TYR A 87 8.11 -6.43 5.23
CA TYR A 87 8.96 -7.53 4.77
C TYR A 87 8.27 -8.30 3.62
N VAL A 88 9.02 -9.12 2.91
CA VAL A 88 8.46 -10.02 1.91
C VAL A 88 7.79 -11.21 2.60
N PHE A 89 6.49 -11.40 2.35
CA PHE A 89 5.73 -12.52 2.89
C PHE A 89 6.22 -13.86 2.31
N ASN A 90 6.18 -14.91 3.13
CA ASN A 90 6.35 -16.25 2.59
C ASN A 90 4.99 -16.77 2.06
N ASN A 91 5.06 -17.62 1.02
CA ASN A 91 3.88 -18.21 0.38
C ASN A 91 3.45 -19.57 0.97
N LYS A 92 4.16 -20.05 2.02
CA LYS A 92 3.84 -21.32 2.70
C LYS A 92 2.76 -21.15 3.76
N ASN A 93 2.66 -19.96 4.36
CA ASN A 93 1.76 -19.66 5.47
C ASN A 93 0.67 -18.68 5.06
N SER A 94 -0.54 -18.90 5.55
CA SER A 94 -1.67 -18.01 5.28
C SER A 94 -1.54 -16.69 6.02
N ILE A 95 -1.72 -15.58 5.31
CA ILE A 95 -1.86 -14.25 5.89
C ILE A 95 -3.33 -14.02 6.21
N THR A 96 -3.65 -13.64 7.43
CA THR A 96 -5.05 -13.50 7.87
C THR A 96 -5.31 -12.21 8.62
N ALA A 97 -6.52 -11.67 8.43
CA ALA A 97 -7.08 -10.58 9.22
C ALA A 97 -8.22 -11.10 10.09
N THR A 98 -8.26 -10.68 11.35
CA THR A 98 -9.33 -11.04 12.29
C THR A 98 -9.87 -9.81 12.99
N SER A 99 -11.21 -9.65 12.99
CA SER A 99 -11.91 -8.60 13.73
C SER A 99 -13.17 -9.19 14.35
N GLY A 100 -13.22 -9.25 15.67
CA GLY A 100 -14.26 -9.97 16.41
C GLY A 100 -14.29 -11.46 15.98
N LYS A 101 -15.44 -11.93 15.54
CA LYS A 101 -15.65 -13.31 15.03
C LYS A 101 -15.35 -13.46 13.53
N SER A 102 -15.07 -12.36 12.82
CA SER A 102 -14.84 -12.38 11.38
C SER A 102 -13.36 -12.62 11.08
N LYS A 103 -13.08 -13.55 10.14
CA LYS A 103 -11.75 -13.87 9.65
C LYS A 103 -11.70 -13.76 8.13
N TYR A 104 -10.63 -13.18 7.62
CA TYR A 104 -10.37 -12.94 6.20
C TYR A 104 -8.97 -13.46 5.86
N LYS A 105 -8.78 -13.92 4.62
CA LYS A 105 -7.50 -14.40 4.12
C LYS A 105 -7.02 -13.47 3.00
N PHE A 106 -5.73 -13.18 2.99
CA PHE A 106 -5.05 -12.54 1.88
C PHE A 106 -4.47 -13.64 0.98
N ASP A 107 -4.90 -13.68 -0.26
CA ASP A 107 -4.65 -14.80 -1.18
C ASP A 107 -3.54 -14.51 -2.19
N ILE A 108 -3.24 -13.24 -2.43
CA ILE A 108 -2.25 -12.79 -3.40
C ILE A 108 -1.11 -12.12 -2.64
N THR A 109 0.13 -12.47 -2.99
CA THR A 109 1.32 -11.83 -2.42
C THR A 109 2.28 -11.45 -3.55
N GLN A 110 2.77 -10.20 -3.54
CA GLN A 110 3.77 -9.70 -4.47
C GLN A 110 4.56 -8.56 -3.82
N GLU A 111 5.89 -8.57 -3.96
CA GLU A 111 6.78 -7.46 -3.57
C GLU A 111 6.59 -6.93 -2.15
N GLY A 112 6.28 -7.82 -1.19
CA GLY A 112 6.07 -7.44 0.22
C GLY A 112 4.67 -6.94 0.54
N PHE A 113 3.76 -6.96 -0.43
CA PHE A 113 2.34 -6.69 -0.23
C PHE A 113 1.51 -7.97 -0.30
N ALA A 114 0.31 -7.91 0.30
CA ALA A 114 -0.69 -8.96 0.19
C ALA A 114 -2.08 -8.35 -0.03
N TRP A 115 -2.90 -9.03 -0.85
CA TRP A 115 -4.25 -8.61 -1.26
C TRP A 115 -5.27 -9.71 -1.07
N ILE A 116 -6.54 -9.33 -1.04
CA ILE A 116 -7.68 -10.23 -1.12
C ILE A 116 -8.11 -10.33 -2.57
N ALA A 117 -8.13 -11.53 -3.14
CA ALA A 117 -8.47 -11.75 -4.56
C ALA A 117 -9.95 -11.51 -4.90
N ASN A 118 -10.83 -11.47 -3.90
CA ASN A 118 -12.29 -11.49 -4.11
C ASN A 118 -12.95 -10.21 -3.59
N THR A 119 -13.48 -9.40 -4.50
CA THR A 119 -14.14 -8.11 -4.20
C THR A 119 -15.35 -8.25 -3.26
N LYS A 120 -16.08 -9.38 -3.29
CA LYS A 120 -17.18 -9.60 -2.32
C LYS A 120 -16.63 -9.75 -0.89
N ILE A 121 -15.48 -10.40 -0.74
CA ILE A 121 -14.81 -10.56 0.55
C ILE A 121 -14.23 -9.22 1.02
N GLU A 122 -13.63 -8.42 0.14
CA GLU A 122 -13.18 -7.07 0.45
C GLU A 122 -14.32 -6.20 0.97
N ASN A 123 -15.44 -6.18 0.25
CA ASN A 123 -16.62 -5.42 0.66
C ASN A 123 -17.18 -5.88 2.02
N LYS A 124 -17.13 -7.19 2.31
CA LYS A 124 -17.52 -7.74 3.62
C LYS A 124 -16.54 -7.29 4.71
N MET A 125 -15.24 -7.32 4.44
CA MET A 125 -14.21 -6.86 5.37
C MET A 125 -14.36 -5.36 5.66
N ILE A 126 -14.58 -4.52 4.66
CA ILE A 126 -14.84 -3.08 4.83
C ILE A 126 -16.06 -2.83 5.72
N LYS A 127 -17.15 -3.57 5.53
CA LYS A 127 -18.33 -3.47 6.42
C LYS A 127 -17.99 -3.83 7.87
N THR A 128 -17.16 -4.85 8.07
CA THR A 128 -16.65 -5.24 9.40
C THR A 128 -15.77 -4.15 9.99
N MET A 129 -14.84 -3.60 9.21
CA MET A 129 -13.95 -2.52 9.66
C MET A 129 -14.71 -1.25 10.06
N LYS A 130 -15.78 -0.89 9.32
CA LYS A 130 -16.63 0.27 9.66
C LYS A 130 -17.37 0.14 10.99
N ARG A 131 -17.60 -1.09 11.47
CA ARG A 131 -18.34 -1.39 12.70
C ARG A 131 -17.43 -1.83 13.85
N GLY A 132 -16.21 -2.19 13.54
CA GLY A 132 -15.24 -2.70 14.50
C GLY A 132 -14.44 -1.59 15.18
N SER A 133 -13.73 -1.96 16.24
CA SER A 133 -12.77 -1.07 16.94
C SER A 133 -11.33 -1.44 16.65
N ARG A 134 -11.06 -2.68 16.25
CA ARG A 134 -9.71 -3.23 16.02
C ARG A 134 -9.74 -4.35 14.98
N ILE A 135 -8.67 -4.45 14.23
CA ILE A 135 -8.38 -5.61 13.36
C ILE A 135 -6.94 -6.07 13.60
N MET A 136 -6.75 -7.38 13.65
CA MET A 136 -5.45 -8.03 13.86
C MET A 136 -5.04 -8.73 12.59
N ILE A 137 -3.81 -8.48 12.14
CA ILE A 137 -3.19 -9.15 10.99
C ILE A 137 -2.15 -10.13 11.52
N ILE A 138 -2.18 -11.37 11.04
CA ILE A 138 -1.14 -12.36 11.24
C ILE A 138 -0.47 -12.60 9.89
N GLY A 139 0.83 -12.40 9.83
CA GLY A 139 1.66 -12.65 8.66
C GLY A 139 2.91 -13.46 9.01
N TYR A 140 3.65 -13.88 8.00
CA TYR A 140 4.88 -14.66 8.16
C TYR A 140 5.92 -14.15 7.17
N ASN A 141 7.14 -13.89 7.66
CA ASN A 141 8.25 -13.48 6.81
C ASN A 141 8.84 -14.67 6.02
N GLN A 142 9.78 -14.41 5.14
CA GLN A 142 10.42 -15.44 4.30
C GLN A 142 11.06 -16.59 5.13
N LYS A 143 11.51 -16.29 6.36
CA LYS A 143 12.09 -17.30 7.27
C LYS A 143 11.01 -18.11 8.00
N GLY A 144 9.71 -17.82 7.81
CA GLY A 144 8.60 -18.47 8.49
C GLY A 144 8.31 -17.90 9.89
N SER A 145 8.97 -16.82 10.29
CA SER A 145 8.69 -16.18 11.58
C SER A 145 7.35 -15.44 11.52
N GLN A 146 6.49 -15.70 12.50
CA GLN A 146 5.18 -15.06 12.62
C GLN A 146 5.32 -13.62 13.09
N THR A 147 4.47 -12.75 12.54
CA THR A 147 4.24 -11.39 13.03
C THR A 147 2.76 -11.17 13.31
N ILE A 148 2.47 -10.32 14.28
CA ILE A 148 1.11 -9.92 14.61
C ILE A 148 1.05 -8.39 14.68
N ASP A 149 0.17 -7.82 13.89
CA ASP A 149 -0.05 -6.38 13.80
C ASP A 149 -1.49 -6.05 14.17
N HIS A 150 -1.67 -5.21 15.19
CA HIS A 150 -2.99 -4.72 15.59
C HIS A 150 -3.18 -3.30 15.03
N TYR A 151 -4.23 -3.13 14.26
CA TYR A 151 -4.67 -1.84 13.75
C TYR A 151 -5.90 -1.36 14.51
N SER A 152 -5.89 -0.11 14.95
CA SER A 152 -7.08 0.57 15.42
C SER A 152 -7.99 0.87 14.22
N LEU A 153 -9.30 0.76 14.39
CA LEU A 153 -10.28 1.16 13.38
C LEU A 153 -10.91 2.53 13.69
N LEU A 154 -10.39 3.25 14.70
CA LEU A 154 -10.80 4.60 15.02
C LEU A 154 -10.44 5.57 13.88
N GLY A 155 -11.44 6.18 13.27
CA GLY A 155 -11.27 7.08 12.13
C GLY A 155 -11.36 6.40 10.76
N PHE A 156 -11.37 5.07 10.68
CA PHE A 156 -11.42 4.32 9.42
C PHE A 156 -12.54 4.79 8.50
N THR A 157 -13.80 4.84 8.99
CA THR A 157 -14.95 5.21 8.16
C THR A 157 -14.80 6.61 7.55
N LYS A 158 -14.27 7.58 8.32
CA LYS A 158 -14.04 8.94 7.82
C LYS A 158 -12.94 8.99 6.78
N ALA A 159 -11.81 8.32 7.02
CA ALA A 159 -10.69 8.24 6.07
C ALA A 159 -11.10 7.52 4.78
N TYR A 160 -11.80 6.39 4.89
CA TYR A 160 -12.36 5.66 3.76
C TYR A 160 -13.27 6.55 2.88
N ASN A 161 -14.21 7.29 3.51
CA ASN A 161 -15.12 8.16 2.77
C ASN A 161 -14.36 9.32 2.11
N ALA A 162 -13.40 9.94 2.81
CA ALA A 162 -12.57 11.00 2.25
C ALA A 162 -11.74 10.51 1.05
N ALA A 163 -11.09 9.35 1.15
CA ALA A 163 -10.36 8.75 0.03
C ALA A 163 -11.28 8.45 -1.16
N LYS A 164 -12.44 7.82 -0.91
CA LYS A 164 -13.43 7.52 -1.94
C LYS A 164 -13.89 8.78 -2.67
N THR A 165 -14.27 9.84 -1.94
CA THR A 165 -14.73 11.12 -2.52
C THR A 165 -13.63 11.82 -3.31
N SER A 166 -12.35 11.69 -2.92
CA SER A 166 -11.23 12.28 -3.64
C SER A 166 -10.99 11.65 -5.01
N CYS A 167 -11.51 10.44 -5.24
CA CYS A 167 -11.44 9.69 -6.50
C CYS A 167 -12.78 9.57 -7.24
N SER A 168 -13.81 10.29 -6.77
CA SER A 168 -15.11 10.39 -7.45
C SER A 168 -15.12 11.48 -8.49
#